data_e7f58c7b52813afa0e63d41141d4a99a
#
_entry.id   e7f58c7b52813afa0e63d41141d4a99a
#
_cell.length_a   1.000
_cell.length_b   1.000
_cell.length_c   1.000
_cell.angle_alpha   90.00
_cell.angle_beta   90.00
_cell.angle_gamma   90.00
#
_symmetry.space_group_name_H-M   'P 1'
#
loop_
_entity.id
_entity.type
_entity.pdbx_description
1 polymer ?
#
loop_
_entity_poly.entity_id
_entity_poly.type
_entity_poly.pdbx_seq_one_letter_code
_entity_poly.pdbx_strand_id
1 'polypeptide(L)'
;MNKIYNNLNIENLMKTEWFKQFNKEQKKEILAGIENKVDISWYAKPEFNKEQMKQIRFSLENNVDVSLFAKKEYNEHQMLEISLGLKHNLDVSHYLNPNFNWLQMDEIRKGLVDNLDVSLYANVNNSWKEMNYIRMDLLKNKNSSIK
;
A
#
# COMPACT_ATOMS: atom_id res chain seq x y z
N MET A 1 -7.29 -18.71 9.06
CA MET A 1 -6.33 -18.12 10.00
C MET A 1 -6.95 -17.09 10.92
N ASN A 2 -7.80 -16.22 10.43
CA ASN A 2 -8.48 -15.22 11.27
C ASN A 2 -9.24 -15.84 12.47
N LYS A 3 -9.88 -16.99 12.28
CA LYS A 3 -10.64 -17.65 13.35
C LYS A 3 -9.76 -18.13 14.51
N ILE A 4 -8.49 -18.45 14.25
CA ILE A 4 -7.56 -18.92 15.29
C ILE A 4 -7.20 -17.77 16.24
N TYR A 5 -6.92 -16.59 15.69
CA TYR A 5 -6.53 -15.42 16.48
C TYR A 5 -7.72 -14.78 17.20
N ASN A 6 -8.89 -14.79 16.58
CA ASN A 6 -10.11 -14.24 17.19
C ASN A 6 -10.62 -15.05 18.38
N ASN A 7 -10.27 -16.35 18.44
CA ASN A 7 -10.68 -17.23 19.54
C ASN A 7 -9.61 -17.41 20.61
N LEU A 8 -8.40 -16.86 20.38
CA LEU A 8 -7.32 -16.90 21.38
C LEU A 8 -7.50 -15.77 22.38
N ASN A 9 -7.44 -16.12 23.66
CA ASN A 9 -7.25 -15.12 24.71
C ASN A 9 -5.93 -14.39 24.41
N ILE A 10 -5.97 -13.05 24.35
CA ILE A 10 -4.80 -12.22 24.04
C ILE A 10 -3.65 -12.51 24.99
N GLU A 11 -3.94 -12.76 26.28
CA GLU A 11 -2.91 -13.10 27.27
C GLU A 11 -2.16 -14.40 26.87
N ASN A 12 -2.88 -15.39 26.39
CA ASN A 12 -2.28 -16.64 25.93
C ASN A 12 -1.46 -16.43 24.65
N LEU A 13 -1.96 -15.61 23.72
CA LEU A 13 -1.23 -15.25 22.50
C LEU A 13 0.10 -14.59 22.82
N MET A 14 0.11 -13.65 23.76
CA MET A 14 1.31 -12.91 24.17
C MET A 14 2.39 -13.81 24.79
N LYS A 15 2.02 -14.98 25.29
CA LYS A 15 2.94 -15.95 25.88
C LYS A 15 3.57 -16.89 24.86
N THR A 16 3.08 -16.90 23.62
CA THR A 16 3.59 -17.80 22.58
C THR A 16 4.96 -17.36 22.07
N GLU A 17 5.78 -18.33 21.68
CA GLU A 17 7.08 -18.06 21.05
C GLU A 17 6.89 -17.31 19.73
N TRP A 18 5.80 -17.61 19.01
CA TRP A 18 5.45 -16.88 17.79
C TRP A 18 5.32 -15.37 18.04
N PHE A 19 4.60 -14.97 19.09
CA PHE A 19 4.38 -13.54 19.40
C PHE A 19 5.66 -12.89 19.94
N LYS A 20 6.43 -13.62 20.73
CA LYS A 20 7.66 -13.11 21.35
C LYS A 20 8.75 -12.74 20.34
N GLN A 21 8.70 -13.29 19.12
CA GLN A 21 9.70 -12.99 18.09
C GLN A 21 9.61 -11.55 17.58
N PHE A 22 8.45 -10.90 17.76
CA PHE A 22 8.22 -9.53 17.31
C PHE A 22 8.76 -8.52 18.32
N ASN A 23 9.21 -7.35 17.82
CA ASN A 23 9.59 -6.25 18.70
C ASN A 23 8.34 -5.56 19.27
N LYS A 24 8.56 -4.63 20.19
CA LYS A 24 7.47 -3.92 20.89
C LYS A 24 6.50 -3.23 19.94
N GLU A 25 7.02 -2.54 18.93
CA GLU A 25 6.19 -1.78 17.98
C GLU A 25 5.42 -2.71 17.04
N GLN A 26 6.05 -3.78 16.57
CA GLN A 26 5.38 -4.80 15.77
C GLN A 26 4.24 -5.46 16.55
N LYS A 27 4.48 -5.78 17.82
CA LYS A 27 3.45 -6.36 18.71
C LYS A 27 2.23 -5.45 18.83
N LYS A 28 2.44 -4.13 18.94
CA LYS A 28 1.34 -3.17 18.99
C LYS A 28 0.48 -3.23 17.73
N GLU A 29 1.10 -3.32 16.56
CA GLU A 29 0.37 -3.38 15.30
C GLU A 29 -0.40 -4.70 15.15
N ILE A 30 0.15 -5.81 15.63
CA ILE A 30 -0.53 -7.11 15.64
C ILE A 30 -1.76 -7.06 16.54
N LEU A 31 -1.61 -6.55 17.77
CA LEU A 31 -2.70 -6.45 18.73
C LEU A 31 -3.81 -5.50 18.23
N ALA A 32 -3.42 -4.38 17.59
CA ALA A 32 -4.38 -3.45 16.98
C ALA A 32 -5.20 -4.12 15.88
N GLY A 33 -4.58 -4.96 15.06
CA GLY A 33 -5.27 -5.70 14.02
C GLY A 33 -6.27 -6.72 14.58
N ILE A 34 -5.91 -7.40 15.66
CA ILE A 34 -6.81 -8.33 16.35
C ILE A 34 -8.01 -7.56 16.92
N GLU A 35 -7.77 -6.44 17.58
CA GLU A 35 -8.82 -5.58 18.14
C GLU A 35 -9.78 -5.09 17.06
N ASN A 36 -9.25 -4.69 15.92
CA ASN A 36 -10.03 -4.18 14.79
C ASN A 36 -10.55 -5.28 13.85
N LYS A 37 -10.33 -6.56 14.22
CA LYS A 37 -10.88 -7.75 13.54
C LYS A 37 -10.43 -7.86 12.07
N VAL A 38 -9.22 -7.46 11.76
CA VAL A 38 -8.63 -7.67 10.43
C VAL A 38 -7.80 -8.94 10.40
N ASP A 39 -7.52 -9.44 9.20
CA ASP A 39 -6.70 -10.63 9.01
C ASP A 39 -5.22 -10.30 9.18
N ILE A 40 -4.71 -10.46 10.39
CA ILE A 40 -3.30 -10.16 10.72
C ILE A 40 -2.31 -11.05 9.98
N SER A 41 -2.74 -12.17 9.40
CA SER A 41 -1.84 -13.07 8.67
C SER A 41 -1.18 -12.39 7.48
N TRP A 42 -1.77 -11.31 6.98
CA TRP A 42 -1.18 -10.53 5.89
C TRP A 42 0.07 -9.76 6.31
N TYR A 43 0.21 -9.39 7.59
CA TYR A 43 1.31 -8.55 8.02
C TYR A 43 2.04 -9.01 9.27
N ALA A 44 1.51 -9.99 10.01
CA ALA A 44 2.16 -10.50 11.22
C ALA A 44 3.37 -11.38 10.87
N LYS A 45 4.39 -10.76 10.30
CA LYS A 45 5.62 -11.37 9.81
C LYS A 45 6.81 -10.51 10.23
N PRO A 46 7.88 -11.09 10.81
CA PRO A 46 9.03 -10.31 11.30
C PRO A 46 9.72 -9.46 10.23
N GLU A 47 9.59 -9.83 8.95
CA GLU A 47 10.18 -9.10 7.83
C GLU A 47 9.58 -7.71 7.59
N PHE A 48 8.37 -7.46 8.09
CA PHE A 48 7.73 -6.15 8.01
C PHE A 48 8.13 -5.29 9.21
N ASN A 49 8.53 -4.04 8.96
CA ASN A 49 8.70 -3.08 10.04
C ASN A 49 7.34 -2.54 10.49
N LYS A 50 7.33 -1.78 11.58
CA LYS A 50 6.09 -1.23 12.17
C LYS A 50 5.29 -0.38 11.17
N GLU A 51 5.99 0.37 10.33
CA GLU A 51 5.34 1.28 9.36
C GLU A 51 4.65 0.49 8.25
N GLN A 52 5.30 -0.56 7.76
CA GLN A 52 4.70 -1.46 6.78
C GLN A 52 3.49 -2.20 7.38
N MET A 53 3.63 -2.72 8.59
CA MET A 53 2.52 -3.39 9.29
C MET A 53 1.33 -2.46 9.47
N LYS A 54 1.58 -1.23 9.89
CA LYS A 54 0.54 -0.22 10.09
C LYS A 54 -0.18 0.10 8.78
N GLN A 55 0.56 0.26 7.70
CA GLN A 55 -0.04 0.57 6.40
C GLN A 55 -0.89 -0.59 5.87
N ILE A 56 -0.42 -1.83 6.02
CA ILE A 56 -1.21 -3.01 5.63
C ILE A 56 -2.47 -3.10 6.50
N ARG A 57 -2.34 -2.90 7.82
CA ARG A 57 -3.48 -2.91 8.73
C ARG A 57 -4.53 -1.85 8.35
N PHE A 58 -4.11 -0.62 8.10
CA PHE A 58 -5.03 0.45 7.68
C PHE A 58 -5.74 0.11 6.38
N SER A 59 -5.03 -0.48 5.43
CA SER A 59 -5.64 -0.91 4.17
C SER A 59 -6.70 -1.99 4.39
N LEU A 60 -6.42 -2.97 5.24
CA LEU A 60 -7.39 -4.01 5.63
C LEU A 60 -8.61 -3.41 6.32
N GLU A 61 -8.41 -2.46 7.21
CA GLU A 61 -9.50 -1.76 7.91
C GLU A 61 -10.40 -0.98 6.95
N ASN A 62 -9.85 -0.56 5.81
CA ASN A 62 -10.58 0.13 4.74
C ASN A 62 -11.07 -0.82 3.64
N ASN A 63 -11.05 -2.13 3.88
CA ASN A 63 -11.51 -3.17 2.95
C ASN A 63 -10.75 -3.16 1.61
N VAL A 64 -9.48 -2.76 1.61
CA VAL A 64 -8.62 -2.82 0.43
C VAL A 64 -7.97 -4.20 0.35
N ASP A 65 -7.94 -4.78 -0.84
CA ASP A 65 -7.20 -6.03 -1.10
C ASP A 65 -5.70 -5.76 -1.04
N VAL A 66 -5.03 -6.26 0.00
CA VAL A 66 -3.60 -6.04 0.23
C VAL A 66 -2.70 -7.05 -0.48
N SER A 67 -3.27 -8.04 -1.15
CA SER A 67 -2.50 -9.15 -1.75
C SER A 67 -1.44 -8.69 -2.75
N LEU A 68 -1.67 -7.58 -3.44
CA LEU A 68 -0.75 -7.07 -4.45
C LEU A 68 0.48 -6.38 -3.85
N PHE A 69 0.38 -5.82 -2.64
CA PHE A 69 1.43 -4.98 -2.08
C PHE A 69 1.89 -5.37 -0.66
N ALA A 70 1.26 -6.34 -0.01
CA ALA A 70 1.70 -6.82 1.30
C ALA A 70 2.97 -7.66 1.15
N LYS A 71 4.05 -7.03 0.74
CA LYS A 71 5.36 -7.61 0.43
C LYS A 71 6.45 -6.68 0.97
N LYS A 72 7.53 -7.28 1.48
CA LYS A 72 8.64 -6.53 2.09
C LYS A 72 9.33 -5.56 1.11
N GLU A 73 9.22 -5.80 -0.19
CA GLU A 73 9.85 -4.99 -1.24
C GLU A 73 9.24 -3.59 -1.36
N TYR A 74 8.00 -3.40 -0.88
CA TYR A 74 7.35 -2.10 -0.85
C TYR A 74 7.51 -1.46 0.53
N ASN A 75 7.96 -0.21 0.58
CA ASN A 75 7.92 0.56 1.82
C ASN A 75 6.49 1.08 2.09
N GLU A 76 6.28 1.66 3.26
CA GLU A 76 4.96 2.15 3.68
C GLU A 76 4.38 3.20 2.75
N HIS A 77 5.20 4.06 2.17
CA HIS A 77 4.74 5.11 1.24
C HIS A 77 4.32 4.50 -0.10
N GLN A 78 5.06 3.53 -0.60
CA GLN A 78 4.69 2.80 -1.82
C GLN A 78 3.40 2.01 -1.59
N MET A 79 3.28 1.34 -0.46
CA MET A 79 2.06 0.62 -0.07
C MET A 79 0.86 1.55 -0.04
N LEU A 80 1.03 2.76 0.50
CA LEU A 80 -0.05 3.76 0.54
C LEU A 80 -0.51 4.14 -0.86
N GLU A 81 0.41 4.40 -1.77
CA GLU A 81 0.06 4.79 -3.14
C GLU A 81 -0.69 3.68 -3.87
N ILE A 82 -0.28 2.42 -3.70
CA ILE A 82 -0.97 1.28 -4.29
C ILE A 82 -2.36 1.12 -3.65
N SER A 83 -2.45 1.21 -2.33
CA SER A 83 -3.70 1.12 -1.59
C SER A 83 -4.72 2.19 -2.03
N LEU A 84 -4.27 3.43 -2.18
CA LEU A 84 -5.12 4.52 -2.67
C LEU A 84 -5.64 4.25 -4.08
N GLY A 85 -4.79 3.74 -4.96
CA GLY A 85 -5.20 3.36 -6.31
C GLY A 85 -6.29 2.29 -6.30
N LEU A 86 -6.10 1.24 -5.51
CA LEU A 86 -7.08 0.15 -5.37
C LEU A 86 -8.39 0.65 -4.77
N LYS A 87 -8.32 1.50 -3.75
CA LYS A 87 -9.51 2.08 -3.11
C LYS A 87 -10.36 2.89 -4.10
N HIS A 88 -9.73 3.54 -5.06
CA HIS A 88 -10.42 4.34 -6.08
C HIS A 88 -10.63 3.58 -7.39
N ASN A 89 -10.48 2.26 -7.39
CA ASN A 89 -10.69 1.38 -8.55
C ASN A 89 -9.83 1.75 -9.76
N LEU A 90 -8.62 2.24 -9.52
CA LEU A 90 -7.65 2.54 -10.57
C LEU A 90 -6.88 1.28 -10.95
N ASP A 91 -6.40 1.24 -12.19
CA ASP A 91 -5.53 0.15 -12.66
C ASP A 91 -4.11 0.37 -12.14
N VAL A 92 -3.82 -0.17 -10.95
CA VAL A 92 -2.51 -0.01 -10.30
C VAL A 92 -1.39 -0.76 -11.01
N SER A 93 -1.71 -1.63 -11.99
CA SER A 93 -0.69 -2.37 -12.75
C SER A 93 0.32 -1.44 -13.43
N HIS A 94 -0.06 -0.21 -13.71
CA HIS A 94 0.81 0.80 -14.31
C HIS A 94 1.96 1.23 -13.39
N TYR A 95 1.84 1.04 -12.07
CA TYR A 95 2.88 1.42 -11.13
C TYR A 95 3.17 0.35 -10.06
N LEU A 96 2.65 -0.85 -10.21
CA LEU A 96 2.88 -1.97 -9.29
C LEU A 96 4.28 -2.57 -9.51
N ASN A 97 5.30 -1.80 -9.15
CA ASN A 97 6.71 -2.14 -9.32
C ASN A 97 7.51 -1.46 -8.21
N PRO A 98 8.24 -2.21 -7.35
CA PRO A 98 9.00 -1.60 -6.26
C PRO A 98 10.16 -0.70 -6.72
N ASN A 99 10.51 -0.73 -8.00
CA ASN A 99 11.52 0.16 -8.56
C ASN A 99 11.00 1.59 -8.78
N PHE A 100 9.68 1.80 -8.78
CA PHE A 100 9.13 3.15 -8.65
C PHE A 100 9.21 3.60 -7.20
N ASN A 101 9.75 4.79 -6.94
CA ASN A 101 9.59 5.38 -5.61
C ASN A 101 8.14 5.90 -5.45
N TRP A 102 7.76 6.24 -4.22
CA TRP A 102 6.37 6.65 -3.96
C TRP A 102 5.99 7.95 -4.68
N LEU A 103 6.94 8.86 -4.92
CA LEU A 103 6.67 10.10 -5.67
C LEU A 103 6.35 9.80 -7.14
N GLN A 104 7.07 8.87 -7.75
CA GLN A 104 6.77 8.38 -9.09
C GLN A 104 5.39 7.73 -9.14
N MET A 105 5.09 6.87 -8.17
CA MET A 105 3.79 6.22 -8.04
C MET A 105 2.66 7.24 -7.91
N ASP A 106 2.87 8.29 -7.11
CA ASP A 106 1.89 9.38 -6.93
C ASP A 106 1.59 10.08 -8.25
N GLU A 107 2.59 10.38 -9.05
CA GLU A 107 2.41 11.01 -10.36
C GLU A 107 1.67 10.10 -11.34
N ILE A 108 1.93 8.80 -11.32
CA ILE A 108 1.20 7.86 -12.17
C ILE A 108 -0.24 7.74 -11.69
N ARG A 109 -0.47 7.59 -10.38
CA ARG A 109 -1.82 7.52 -9.81
C ARG A 109 -2.65 8.75 -10.16
N LYS A 110 -2.08 9.94 -10.02
CA LYS A 110 -2.75 11.20 -10.40
C LYS A 110 -3.15 11.22 -11.88
N GLY A 111 -2.29 10.71 -12.73
CA GLY A 111 -2.59 10.60 -14.16
C GLY A 111 -3.77 9.67 -14.43
N LEU A 112 -3.84 8.54 -13.72
CA LEU A 112 -4.97 7.62 -13.81
C LEU A 112 -6.27 8.26 -13.32
N VAL A 113 -6.22 9.05 -12.24
CA VAL A 113 -7.39 9.81 -11.74
C VAL A 113 -7.90 10.75 -12.82
N ASP A 114 -7.00 11.37 -13.57
CA ASP A 114 -7.35 12.33 -14.62
C ASP A 114 -7.63 11.66 -15.97
N ASN A 115 -7.69 10.32 -16.02
CA ASN A 115 -7.91 9.53 -17.24
C ASN A 115 -6.90 9.84 -18.35
N LEU A 116 -5.64 10.07 -17.97
CA LEU A 116 -4.55 10.28 -18.92
C LEU A 116 -3.93 8.94 -19.32
N ASP A 117 -3.31 8.90 -20.48
CA ASP A 117 -2.50 7.76 -20.91
C ASP A 117 -1.15 7.79 -20.17
N VAL A 118 -1.10 7.17 -19.00
CA VAL A 118 0.10 7.18 -18.16
C VAL A 118 1.24 6.34 -18.76
N SER A 119 0.97 5.49 -19.75
CA SER A 119 2.02 4.72 -20.43
C SER A 119 3.05 5.63 -21.10
N LEU A 120 2.67 6.87 -21.39
CA LEU A 120 3.56 7.85 -22.00
C LEU A 120 4.67 8.31 -21.04
N TYR A 121 4.52 8.12 -19.72
CA TYR A 121 5.53 8.56 -18.76
C TYR A 121 5.81 7.56 -17.62
N ALA A 122 5.04 6.51 -17.47
CA ALA A 122 5.20 5.52 -16.41
C ALA A 122 6.42 4.61 -16.69
N ASN A 123 7.60 5.17 -16.53
CA ASN A 123 8.90 4.51 -16.72
C ASN A 123 9.78 4.80 -15.52
N VAL A 124 10.39 3.77 -14.94
CA VAL A 124 11.24 3.89 -13.75
C VAL A 124 12.43 4.84 -13.95
N ASN A 125 12.85 5.06 -15.19
CA ASN A 125 13.94 5.97 -15.55
C ASN A 125 13.52 7.44 -15.59
N ASN A 126 12.23 7.73 -15.60
CA ASN A 126 11.73 9.10 -15.50
C ASN A 126 11.65 9.51 -14.03
N SER A 127 12.27 10.64 -13.67
CA SER A 127 12.11 11.18 -12.32
C SER A 127 10.64 11.59 -12.09
N TRP A 128 10.23 11.68 -10.83
CA TRP A 128 8.88 12.16 -10.53
C TRP A 128 8.64 13.59 -11.05
N LYS A 129 9.69 14.40 -11.15
CA LYS A 129 9.61 15.77 -11.71
C LYS A 129 9.33 15.73 -13.21
N GLU A 130 10.01 14.84 -13.93
CA GLU A 130 9.75 14.63 -15.36
C GLU A 130 8.34 14.11 -15.58
N MET A 131 7.90 13.13 -14.77
CA MET A 131 6.55 12.61 -14.81
C MET A 131 5.51 13.70 -14.55
N ASN A 132 5.75 14.55 -13.56
CA ASN A 132 4.88 15.69 -13.25
C ASN A 132 4.76 16.62 -14.44
N TYR A 133 5.88 16.97 -15.06
CA TYR A 133 5.89 17.83 -16.25
C TYR A 133 5.05 17.23 -17.37
N ILE A 134 5.26 15.95 -17.68
CA ILE A 134 4.53 15.28 -18.74
C ILE A 134 3.04 15.18 -18.40
N ARG A 135 2.71 14.82 -17.14
CA ARG A 135 1.32 14.72 -16.69
C ARG A 135 0.59 16.05 -16.84
N MET A 136 1.22 17.15 -16.41
CA MET A 136 0.63 18.50 -16.51
C MET A 136 0.43 18.90 -17.96
N ASP A 137 1.37 18.58 -18.84
CA ASP A 137 1.25 18.85 -20.28
C ASP A 137 0.09 18.05 -20.90
N LEU A 138 0.00 16.75 -20.58
CA LEU A 138 -1.10 15.91 -21.05
C LEU A 138 -2.46 16.40 -20.55
N LEU A 139 -2.53 16.82 -19.30
CA LEU A 139 -3.76 17.37 -18.70
C LEU A 139 -4.18 18.66 -19.39
N LYS A 140 -3.24 19.55 -19.64
CA LYS A 140 -3.48 20.81 -20.35
C LYS A 140 -4.03 20.55 -21.77
N ASN A 141 -3.41 19.62 -22.50
CA ASN A 141 -3.84 19.27 -23.85
C ASN A 141 -5.23 18.63 -23.87
N LYS A 142 -5.52 17.76 -22.91
CA LYS A 142 -6.84 17.14 -22.75
C LYS A 142 -7.92 18.22 -22.51
N ASN A 143 -7.66 19.16 -21.60
CA ASN A 143 -8.61 20.22 -21.29
C ASN A 143 -8.81 21.18 -22.46
N SER A 144 -7.77 21.45 -23.25
CA SER A 144 -7.87 22.30 -24.45
C SER A 144 -8.69 21.64 -25.56
N SER A 145 -8.64 20.31 -25.71
CA SER A 145 -9.40 19.58 -26.74
C SER A 145 -10.90 19.47 -26.42
N ILE A 146 -11.32 19.74 -25.18
CA ILE A 146 -12.73 19.73 -24.76
C ILE A 146 -13.44 21.03 -25.18
N LYS A 147 -12.68 22.06 -25.47
CA LYS A 147 -13.26 23.34 -25.97
C LYS A 147 -13.59 23.20 -27.44
#